data_5488260f8ba237fd92e910a2c992d09f
#
_entry.id   5488260f8ba237fd92e910a2c992d09f
#
_cell.length_a   1.000
_cell.length_b   1.000
_cell.length_c   1.000
_cell.angle_alpha   90.00
_cell.angle_beta   90.00
_cell.angle_gamma   90.00
#
_symmetry.space_group_name_H-M   'P 1'
#
loop_
_entity.id
_entity.type
_entity.pdbx_description
1 polymer ?
#
loop_
_entity_poly.entity_id
_entity_poly.type
_entity_poly.pdbx_seq_one_letter_code
_entity_poly.pdbx_strand_id
1 'polypeptide(L)'
;MIRGVVRIYDLAMTHQLDADDFFIHRVQQHCAEIHLNFFLVEPVWVERFYDKFERGKVWARALLNMHSEHHQPEDIFHRLVRLAAQRKTFVIDPPDVALAAFNKARLHPLLVAADIQVPATIIVAREQVGGFALSEEHRVLLGSPFVIKPSLGYGRRGVVVDATSERDLARSAAAWPDAEYLLQRRIVPRTLQHSPAYFRVYFVFGAVWFCWWNCYTDRYRQATAAEMAEFGLQPLEELVRRIAALTGMNFFSSEIAQTEAGEFVVIDYVNDQCHMLSQSANPQIGVPDELVAAIARRLVEAAKENIAQAR
;
A
#
# COMPACT_ATOMS: atom_id res chain seq x y z
N MET A 1 3.42 34.36 31.60
CA MET A 1 3.45 33.60 30.31
C MET A 1 2.05 33.05 30.07
N ILE A 2 1.33 33.56 29.10
CA ILE A 2 0.02 33.04 28.69
C ILE A 2 0.33 31.68 28.07
N ARG A 3 -0.06 30.58 28.72
CA ARG A 3 -0.05 29.24 28.11
C ARG A 3 -1.02 29.32 26.94
N GLY A 4 -0.48 29.39 25.72
CA GLY A 4 -1.32 29.37 24.52
C GLY A 4 -2.18 28.11 24.49
N VAL A 5 -3.45 28.27 24.15
CA VAL A 5 -4.40 27.15 24.02
C VAL A 5 -3.87 26.19 22.96
N VAL A 6 -3.58 24.95 23.36
CA VAL A 6 -3.21 23.87 22.45
C VAL A 6 -4.48 23.41 21.73
N ARG A 7 -4.48 23.44 20.40
CA ARG A 7 -5.58 22.91 19.62
C ARG A 7 -5.38 21.41 19.39
N ILE A 8 -6.33 20.60 19.82
CA ILE A 8 -6.27 19.14 19.73
C ILE A 8 -7.29 18.66 18.72
N TYR A 9 -6.84 17.82 17.78
CA TYR A 9 -7.70 17.08 16.86
C TYR A 9 -7.72 15.61 17.28
N ASP A 10 -8.87 14.95 17.10
CA ASP A 10 -8.96 13.51 17.36
C ASP A 10 -8.33 12.74 16.20
N LEU A 11 -8.63 13.12 14.96
CA LEU A 11 -8.01 12.56 13.75
C LEU A 11 -7.52 13.69 12.84
N ALA A 12 -6.24 13.69 12.52
CA ALA A 12 -5.68 14.43 11.39
C ALA A 12 -5.44 13.47 10.22
N MET A 13 -5.56 13.97 9.00
CA MET A 13 -5.29 13.18 7.79
C MET A 13 -4.40 13.99 6.85
N THR A 14 -3.31 13.38 6.37
CA THR A 14 -2.49 13.94 5.30
C THR A 14 -2.95 13.40 3.95
N HIS A 15 -2.88 14.20 2.90
CA HIS A 15 -3.04 13.76 1.53
C HIS A 15 -2.31 14.72 0.58
N GLN A 16 -2.02 14.26 -0.61
CA GLN A 16 -1.37 15.05 -1.65
C GLN A 16 -2.17 15.06 -2.96
N LEU A 17 -3.08 14.11 -3.15
CA LEU A 17 -3.75 13.86 -4.42
C LEU A 17 -5.20 14.30 -4.36
N ASP A 18 -5.62 15.20 -5.24
CA ASP A 18 -7.03 15.62 -5.41
C ASP A 18 -7.93 14.45 -5.81
N ALA A 19 -7.33 13.36 -6.32
CA ALA A 19 -8.03 12.15 -6.73
C ALA A 19 -8.79 11.44 -5.59
N ASP A 20 -8.42 11.68 -4.35
CA ASP A 20 -9.00 11.00 -3.18
C ASP A 20 -10.14 11.79 -2.50
N ASP A 21 -10.69 12.85 -3.13
CA ASP A 21 -11.73 13.69 -2.56
C ASP A 21 -12.93 12.91 -2.01
N PHE A 22 -13.39 11.90 -2.75
CA PHE A 22 -14.49 11.05 -2.27
C PHE A 22 -14.14 10.35 -0.95
N PHE A 23 -12.95 9.77 -0.86
CA PHE A 23 -12.46 9.10 0.34
C PHE A 23 -12.31 10.09 1.50
N ILE A 24 -11.73 11.26 1.26
CA ILE A 24 -11.56 12.33 2.25
C ILE A 24 -12.91 12.76 2.81
N HIS A 25 -13.90 12.98 1.95
CA HIS A 25 -15.26 13.34 2.37
C HIS A 25 -15.90 12.23 3.21
N ARG A 26 -15.70 10.94 2.87
CA ARG A 26 -16.22 9.83 3.69
C ARG A 26 -15.55 9.75 5.05
N VAL A 27 -14.24 9.94 5.15
CA VAL A 27 -13.53 10.03 6.43
C VAL A 27 -14.09 11.18 7.27
N GLN A 28 -14.24 12.37 6.67
CA GLN A 28 -14.78 13.55 7.35
C GLN A 28 -16.22 13.32 7.84
N GLN A 29 -17.07 12.75 7.00
CA GLN A 29 -18.46 12.42 7.34
C GLN A 29 -18.53 11.46 8.52
N HIS A 30 -17.78 10.36 8.49
CA HIS A 30 -17.77 9.37 9.57
C HIS A 30 -17.21 9.95 10.88
N CYS A 31 -16.19 10.82 10.81
CA CYS A 31 -15.72 11.54 11.99
C CYS A 31 -16.83 12.37 12.61
N ALA A 32 -17.63 13.10 11.81
CA ALA A 32 -18.75 13.90 12.30
C ALA A 32 -19.86 13.01 12.92
N GLU A 33 -20.21 11.89 12.28
CA GLU A 33 -21.22 10.93 12.77
C GLU A 33 -20.89 10.37 14.16
N ILE A 34 -19.60 10.16 14.46
CA ILE A 34 -19.16 9.60 15.75
C ILE A 34 -18.50 10.64 16.67
N HIS A 35 -18.67 11.92 16.35
CA HIS A 35 -18.22 13.07 17.14
C HIS A 35 -16.69 13.15 17.35
N LEU A 36 -15.91 12.80 16.34
CA LEU A 36 -14.47 13.05 16.31
C LEU A 36 -14.17 14.41 15.66
N ASN A 37 -13.28 15.18 16.28
CA ASN A 37 -12.76 16.42 15.72
C ASN A 37 -11.71 16.11 14.65
N PHE A 38 -12.06 16.34 13.38
CA PHE A 38 -11.24 16.03 12.21
C PHE A 38 -10.47 17.24 11.69
N PHE A 39 -9.27 17.03 11.17
CA PHE A 39 -8.48 18.04 10.47
C PHE A 39 -7.77 17.46 9.24
N LEU A 40 -8.05 18.06 8.08
CA LEU A 40 -7.34 17.75 6.84
C LEU A 40 -6.08 18.60 6.72
N VAL A 41 -4.93 17.95 6.62
CA VAL A 41 -3.62 18.59 6.39
C VAL A 41 -3.39 18.66 4.88
N GLU A 42 -3.90 19.71 4.25
CA GLU A 42 -3.71 19.94 2.82
C GLU A 42 -2.28 20.37 2.49
N PRO A 43 -1.80 20.11 1.25
CA PRO A 43 -0.44 20.50 0.82
C PRO A 43 -0.10 21.95 1.06
N VAL A 44 -1.05 22.86 0.84
CA VAL A 44 -0.89 24.32 1.05
C VAL A 44 -0.68 24.70 2.52
N TRP A 45 -1.07 23.83 3.46
CA TRP A 45 -0.98 24.09 4.89
C TRP A 45 0.01 23.21 5.63
N VAL A 46 0.63 22.22 4.99
CA VAL A 46 1.44 21.20 5.67
C VAL A 46 2.63 21.80 6.44
N GLU A 47 3.37 22.73 5.86
CA GLU A 47 4.49 23.40 6.54
C GLU A 47 4.03 24.16 7.80
N ARG A 48 2.94 24.91 7.67
CA ARG A 48 2.36 25.65 8.80
C ARG A 48 1.80 24.73 9.88
N PHE A 49 1.24 23.58 9.48
CA PHE A 49 0.77 22.56 10.41
C PHE A 49 1.95 21.91 11.11
N TYR A 50 3.02 21.54 10.37
CA TYR A 50 4.27 20.99 10.91
C TYR A 50 4.86 21.90 11.97
N ASP A 51 5.10 23.18 11.66
CA ASP A 51 5.64 24.16 12.60
C ASP A 51 4.81 24.28 13.90
N LYS A 52 3.48 24.31 13.78
CA LYS A 52 2.62 24.38 14.94
C LYS A 52 2.64 23.09 15.75
N PHE A 53 2.69 21.94 15.07
CA PHE A 53 2.77 20.64 15.71
C PHE A 53 4.12 20.49 16.44
N GLU A 54 5.22 20.86 15.80
CA GLU A 54 6.57 20.86 16.39
C GLU A 54 6.66 21.76 17.62
N ARG A 55 6.04 22.93 17.60
CA ARG A 55 6.00 23.86 18.75
C ARG A 55 4.95 23.50 19.81
N GLY A 56 4.24 22.38 19.65
CA GLY A 56 3.20 21.95 20.60
C GLY A 56 1.97 22.87 20.68
N LYS A 57 1.72 23.66 19.61
CA LYS A 57 0.54 24.53 19.50
C LYS A 57 -0.67 23.79 18.92
N VAL A 58 -0.42 22.72 18.22
CA VAL A 58 -1.40 21.80 17.65
C VAL A 58 -1.01 20.39 18.02
N TRP A 59 -2.00 19.53 18.24
CA TRP A 59 -1.84 18.13 18.51
C TRP A 59 -2.85 17.31 17.74
N ALA A 60 -2.51 16.09 17.35
CA ALA A 60 -3.45 15.10 16.82
C ALA A 60 -3.31 13.80 17.64
N ARG A 61 -4.43 13.21 18.07
CA ARG A 61 -4.44 11.93 18.78
C ARG A 61 -4.14 10.78 17.84
N ALA A 62 -4.73 10.83 16.64
CA ALA A 62 -4.45 9.93 15.53
C ALA A 62 -4.09 10.70 14.27
N LEU A 63 -3.23 10.13 13.43
CA LEU A 63 -2.85 10.66 12.11
C LEU A 63 -2.98 9.55 11.06
N LEU A 64 -3.89 9.74 10.12
CA LEU A 64 -4.02 8.91 8.93
C LEU A 64 -3.09 9.46 7.83
N ASN A 65 -2.07 8.69 7.49
CA ASN A 65 -1.12 9.06 6.44
C ASN A 65 -1.60 8.54 5.08
N MET A 66 -1.95 9.46 4.16
CA MET A 66 -2.31 9.15 2.77
C MET A 66 -1.30 9.75 1.78
N HIS A 67 -0.03 9.81 2.21
CA HIS A 67 1.08 10.32 1.40
C HIS A 67 2.17 9.25 1.27
N SER A 68 2.54 8.88 0.06
CA SER A 68 3.39 7.71 -0.23
C SER A 68 4.88 8.02 -0.46
N GLU A 69 5.44 9.00 0.21
CA GLU A 69 6.84 9.40 0.00
C GLU A 69 7.83 8.73 0.97
N HIS A 70 7.68 7.43 1.19
CA HIS A 70 8.57 6.65 2.06
C HIS A 70 10.05 6.70 1.68
N HIS A 71 10.36 6.91 0.39
CA HIS A 71 11.71 6.99 -0.14
C HIS A 71 12.28 8.42 -0.13
N GLN A 72 11.50 9.41 0.30
CA GLN A 72 11.91 10.82 0.38
C GLN A 72 11.89 11.32 1.83
N PRO A 73 12.93 11.02 2.65
CA PRO A 73 12.95 11.37 4.06
C PRO A 73 12.89 12.88 4.33
N GLU A 74 13.25 13.70 3.36
CA GLU A 74 13.20 15.17 3.45
C GLU A 74 11.83 15.76 3.08
N ASP A 75 10.93 14.95 2.53
CA ASP A 75 9.58 15.38 2.23
C ASP A 75 8.85 15.84 3.50
N ILE A 76 8.14 16.97 3.42
CA ILE A 76 7.50 17.59 4.58
C ILE A 76 6.40 16.71 5.19
N PHE A 77 5.68 15.93 4.38
CA PHE A 77 4.67 15.00 4.89
C PHE A 77 5.33 13.83 5.61
N HIS A 78 6.42 13.29 5.06
CA HIS A 78 7.17 12.22 5.72
C HIS A 78 7.75 12.71 7.07
N ARG A 79 8.32 13.91 7.10
CA ARG A 79 8.81 14.54 8.34
C ARG A 79 7.68 14.74 9.36
N LEU A 80 6.49 15.17 8.92
CA LEU A 80 5.32 15.31 9.79
C LEU A 80 4.90 13.98 10.41
N VAL A 81 4.80 12.94 9.60
CA VAL A 81 4.42 11.58 10.06
C VAL A 81 5.42 11.05 11.08
N ARG A 82 6.73 11.22 10.83
CA ARG A 82 7.79 10.83 11.79
C ARG A 82 7.72 11.63 13.09
N LEU A 83 7.53 12.94 13.00
CA LEU A 83 7.36 13.79 14.18
C LEU A 83 6.13 13.39 15.00
N ALA A 84 5.02 13.08 14.34
CA ALA A 84 3.80 12.61 14.98
C ALA A 84 4.03 11.29 15.74
N ALA A 85 4.69 10.32 15.11
CA ALA A 85 5.05 9.04 15.74
C ALA A 85 5.98 9.24 16.96
N GLN A 86 7.02 10.06 16.83
CA GLN A 86 7.93 10.40 17.94
C GLN A 86 7.20 11.04 19.12
N ARG A 87 6.14 11.78 18.87
CA ARG A 87 5.30 12.42 19.88
C ARG A 87 4.12 11.60 20.35
N LYS A 88 4.12 10.30 20.05
CA LYS A 88 3.09 9.33 20.49
C LYS A 88 1.69 9.61 19.94
N THR A 89 1.58 10.31 18.81
CA THR A 89 0.36 10.29 18.00
C THR A 89 0.20 8.87 17.44
N PHE A 90 -1.00 8.35 17.47
CA PHE A 90 -1.31 7.07 16.82
C PHE A 90 -1.28 7.27 15.29
N VAL A 91 -0.21 6.83 14.64
CA VAL A 91 -0.05 6.95 13.19
C VAL A 91 -0.53 5.69 12.50
N ILE A 92 -1.32 5.83 11.44
CA ILE A 92 -1.82 4.75 10.58
C ILE A 92 -1.09 4.86 9.22
N ASP A 93 -0.06 4.03 8.89
CA ASP A 93 0.67 3.16 9.83
C ASP A 93 1.97 3.83 10.29
N PRO A 94 2.62 3.31 11.37
CA PRO A 94 3.88 3.89 11.82
C PRO A 94 4.94 3.88 10.72
N PRO A 95 5.69 4.99 10.50
CA PRO A 95 6.52 5.17 9.32
C PRO A 95 7.63 4.12 9.15
N ASP A 96 8.21 3.62 10.25
CA ASP A 96 9.24 2.58 10.17
C ASP A 96 8.65 1.21 9.82
N VAL A 97 7.43 0.93 10.28
CA VAL A 97 6.66 -0.29 9.92
C VAL A 97 6.27 -0.23 8.45
N ALA A 98 5.70 0.90 8.03
CA ALA A 98 5.26 1.12 6.65
C ALA A 98 6.44 1.02 5.66
N LEU A 99 7.57 1.68 5.94
CA LEU A 99 8.77 1.60 5.10
C LEU A 99 9.32 0.17 5.02
N ALA A 100 9.35 -0.56 6.14
CA ALA A 100 9.82 -1.94 6.16
C ALA A 100 8.95 -2.87 5.33
N ALA A 101 7.62 -2.69 5.39
CA ALA A 101 6.64 -3.47 4.63
C ALA A 101 6.62 -3.07 3.13
N PHE A 102 6.81 -1.80 2.82
CA PHE A 102 6.83 -1.29 1.45
C PHE A 102 8.10 -1.71 0.69
N ASN A 103 9.22 -1.91 1.39
CA ASN A 103 10.48 -2.36 0.79
C ASN A 103 10.39 -3.82 0.34
N LYS A 104 10.19 -4.03 -0.96
CA LYS A 104 9.96 -5.35 -1.57
C LYS A 104 11.15 -6.30 -1.40
N ALA A 105 12.38 -5.80 -1.50
CA ALA A 105 13.59 -6.63 -1.35
C ALA A 105 13.75 -7.13 0.09
N ARG A 106 13.40 -6.28 1.07
CA ARG A 106 13.40 -6.65 2.49
C ARG A 106 12.26 -7.61 2.84
N LEU A 107 11.07 -7.37 2.31
CA LEU A 107 9.87 -8.16 2.66
C LEU A 107 9.87 -9.53 1.98
N HIS A 108 10.38 -9.64 0.74
CA HIS A 108 10.36 -10.89 -0.02
C HIS A 108 10.90 -12.12 0.74
N PRO A 109 12.13 -12.11 1.31
CA PRO A 109 12.64 -13.26 2.05
C PRO A 109 11.81 -13.62 3.28
N LEU A 110 11.16 -12.63 3.91
CA LEU A 110 10.28 -12.88 5.06
C LEU A 110 8.99 -13.58 4.63
N LEU A 111 8.43 -13.22 3.48
CA LEU A 111 7.26 -13.91 2.91
C LEU A 111 7.59 -15.36 2.55
N VAL A 112 8.74 -15.60 1.92
CA VAL A 112 9.23 -16.95 1.61
C VAL A 112 9.42 -17.78 2.89
N ALA A 113 10.07 -17.21 3.90
CA ALA A 113 10.28 -17.89 5.19
C ALA A 113 8.96 -18.16 5.96
N ALA A 114 7.95 -17.35 5.70
CA ALA A 114 6.59 -17.55 6.24
C ALA A 114 5.72 -18.48 5.38
N ASP A 115 6.27 -19.16 4.36
CA ASP A 115 5.53 -20.02 3.44
C ASP A 115 4.34 -19.30 2.76
N ILE A 116 4.52 -18.03 2.40
CA ILE A 116 3.61 -17.25 1.58
C ILE A 116 4.10 -17.33 0.13
N GLN A 117 3.24 -17.83 -0.75
CA GLN A 117 3.61 -18.00 -2.16
C GLN A 117 3.82 -16.64 -2.83
N VAL A 118 5.04 -16.43 -3.33
CA VAL A 118 5.47 -15.24 -4.07
C VAL A 118 6.21 -15.69 -5.34
N PRO A 119 6.34 -14.84 -6.37
CA PRO A 119 7.11 -15.22 -7.57
C PRO A 119 8.56 -15.56 -7.22
N ALA A 120 9.13 -16.59 -7.87
CA ALA A 120 10.56 -16.85 -7.79
C ALA A 120 11.34 -15.58 -8.15
N THR A 121 12.27 -15.17 -7.29
CA THR A 121 12.87 -13.83 -7.32
C THR A 121 14.38 -13.87 -7.12
N ILE A 122 15.08 -13.05 -7.89
CA ILE A 122 16.48 -12.70 -7.68
C ILE A 122 16.53 -11.23 -7.27
N ILE A 123 17.22 -10.94 -6.18
CA ILE A 123 17.42 -9.55 -5.70
C ILE A 123 18.82 -9.11 -6.11
N VAL A 124 18.93 -7.98 -6.79
CA VAL A 124 20.18 -7.42 -7.29
C VAL A 124 20.37 -6.03 -6.68
N ALA A 125 21.48 -5.83 -5.98
CA ALA A 125 21.86 -4.54 -5.44
C ALA A 125 22.26 -3.56 -6.57
N ARG A 126 22.06 -2.28 -6.36
CA ARG A 126 22.33 -1.23 -7.35
C ARG A 126 23.75 -1.27 -7.89
N GLU A 127 24.73 -1.51 -7.01
CA GLU A 127 26.14 -1.56 -7.35
C GLU A 127 26.48 -2.71 -8.31
N GLN A 128 25.65 -3.74 -8.34
CA GLN A 128 25.81 -4.92 -9.20
C GLN A 128 25.18 -4.73 -10.58
N VAL A 129 24.28 -3.75 -10.78
CA VAL A 129 23.49 -3.60 -12.01
C VAL A 129 24.36 -3.58 -13.27
N GLY A 130 25.47 -2.84 -13.25
CA GLY A 130 26.36 -2.71 -14.42
C GLY A 130 27.18 -3.95 -14.79
N GLY A 131 27.35 -4.88 -13.84
CA GLY A 131 28.10 -6.13 -14.02
C GLY A 131 27.27 -7.39 -13.85
N PHE A 132 25.98 -7.27 -13.59
CA PHE A 132 25.10 -8.42 -13.36
C PHE A 132 24.87 -9.19 -14.66
N ALA A 133 25.05 -10.51 -14.59
CA ALA A 133 24.77 -11.43 -15.68
C ALA A 133 23.86 -12.55 -15.20
N LEU A 134 22.83 -12.86 -15.98
CA LEU A 134 21.96 -14.00 -15.74
C LEU A 134 22.69 -15.32 -16.02
N SER A 135 22.89 -16.14 -15.00
CA SER A 135 23.32 -17.53 -15.17
C SER A 135 22.24 -18.39 -15.82
N GLU A 136 22.55 -19.59 -16.25
CA GLU A 136 21.56 -20.54 -16.76
C GLU A 136 20.52 -20.89 -15.68
N GLU A 137 20.96 -21.08 -14.44
CA GLU A 137 20.05 -21.29 -13.30
C GLU A 137 19.10 -20.13 -13.08
N HIS A 138 19.58 -18.89 -13.20
CA HIS A 138 18.75 -17.69 -13.13
C HIS A 138 17.70 -17.67 -14.25
N ARG A 139 18.07 -18.04 -15.47
CA ARG A 139 17.13 -18.08 -16.62
C ARG A 139 16.05 -19.13 -16.42
N VAL A 140 16.40 -20.30 -15.92
CA VAL A 140 15.44 -21.37 -15.58
C VAL A 140 14.52 -20.93 -14.44
N LEU A 141 15.06 -20.28 -13.42
CA LEU A 141 14.31 -19.79 -12.27
C LEU A 141 13.28 -18.73 -12.67
N LEU A 142 13.68 -17.73 -13.46
CA LEU A 142 12.83 -16.61 -13.84
C LEU A 142 11.88 -16.93 -14.99
N GLY A 143 12.31 -17.77 -15.94
CA GLY A 143 11.66 -17.93 -17.23
C GLY A 143 11.84 -16.69 -18.12
N SER A 144 11.15 -16.66 -19.28
CA SER A 144 11.19 -15.53 -20.22
C SER A 144 9.82 -15.36 -20.86
N PRO A 145 9.23 -14.15 -20.88
CA PRO A 145 9.72 -12.94 -20.21
C PRO A 145 9.57 -13.00 -18.68
N PHE A 146 10.33 -12.16 -17.97
CA PHE A 146 10.22 -11.96 -16.52
C PHE A 146 9.93 -10.49 -16.18
N VAL A 147 9.74 -10.18 -14.89
CA VAL A 147 9.43 -8.84 -14.43
C VAL A 147 10.60 -8.27 -13.62
N ILE A 148 10.92 -7.00 -13.82
CA ILE A 148 11.89 -6.28 -12.98
C ILE A 148 11.14 -5.18 -12.24
N LYS A 149 11.37 -5.07 -10.92
CA LYS A 149 10.75 -4.04 -10.07
C LYS A 149 11.81 -3.40 -9.17
N PRO A 150 11.84 -2.06 -9.04
CA PRO A 150 12.56 -1.41 -7.95
C PRO A 150 11.99 -1.82 -6.59
N SER A 151 12.83 -1.88 -5.56
CA SER A 151 12.44 -2.31 -4.21
C SER A 151 11.44 -1.34 -3.57
N LEU A 152 11.67 -0.03 -3.71
CA LEU A 152 10.82 1.05 -3.20
C LEU A 152 9.99 1.73 -4.30
N GLY A 153 9.82 1.08 -5.45
CA GLY A 153 9.03 1.61 -6.56
C GLY A 153 7.52 1.60 -6.28
N TYR A 154 6.83 2.63 -6.75
CA TYR A 154 5.36 2.74 -6.75
C TYR A 154 4.85 3.24 -8.11
N GLY A 155 3.56 3.09 -8.37
CA GLY A 155 2.92 3.58 -9.60
C GLY A 155 3.55 3.01 -10.87
N ARG A 156 4.08 1.80 -10.82
CA ARG A 156 4.80 1.11 -11.91
C ARG A 156 6.07 1.83 -12.40
N ARG A 157 6.58 2.84 -11.68
CA ARG A 157 7.81 3.54 -12.05
C ARG A 157 8.99 2.58 -11.99
N GLY A 158 9.77 2.53 -13.07
CA GLY A 158 10.89 1.61 -13.19
C GLY A 158 10.52 0.13 -13.37
N VAL A 159 9.23 -0.23 -13.41
CA VAL A 159 8.81 -1.62 -13.64
C VAL A 159 8.95 -1.99 -15.10
N VAL A 160 9.59 -3.14 -15.37
CA VAL A 160 9.71 -3.75 -16.70
C VAL A 160 9.01 -5.10 -16.65
N VAL A 161 7.86 -5.22 -17.34
CA VAL A 161 7.00 -6.43 -17.29
C VAL A 161 7.35 -7.50 -18.32
N ASP A 162 8.20 -7.17 -19.28
CA ASP A 162 8.56 -7.98 -20.44
C ASP A 162 10.09 -8.14 -20.60
N ALA A 163 10.81 -8.13 -19.49
CA ALA A 163 12.26 -8.30 -19.48
C ALA A 163 12.66 -9.68 -20.02
N THR A 164 13.71 -9.71 -20.85
CA THR A 164 14.24 -10.95 -21.46
C THR A 164 15.73 -11.14 -21.18
N SER A 165 16.38 -10.10 -20.66
CA SER A 165 17.82 -10.12 -20.39
C SER A 165 18.21 -9.18 -19.24
N GLU A 166 19.45 -9.30 -18.77
CA GLU A 166 20.05 -8.40 -17.78
C GLU A 166 20.14 -6.95 -18.25
N ARG A 167 20.09 -6.66 -19.57
CA ARG A 167 20.06 -5.29 -20.10
C ARG A 167 18.82 -4.52 -19.67
N ASP A 168 17.72 -5.22 -19.44
CA ASP A 168 16.48 -4.64 -19.00
C ASP A 168 16.56 -4.12 -17.55
N LEU A 169 17.48 -4.67 -16.75
CA LEU A 169 17.77 -4.18 -15.41
C LEU A 169 18.35 -2.75 -15.44
N ALA A 170 19.27 -2.48 -16.38
CA ALA A 170 19.80 -1.13 -16.55
C ALA A 170 18.70 -0.13 -16.98
N ARG A 171 17.72 -0.57 -17.81
CA ARG A 171 16.55 0.22 -18.20
C ARG A 171 15.68 0.57 -16.98
N SER A 172 15.41 -0.41 -16.12
CA SER A 172 14.67 -0.21 -14.87
C SER A 172 15.39 0.78 -13.96
N ALA A 173 16.71 0.60 -13.75
CA ALA A 173 17.52 1.43 -12.88
C ALA A 173 17.68 2.89 -13.40
N ALA A 174 17.67 3.09 -14.70
CA ALA A 174 17.68 4.42 -15.30
C ALA A 174 16.33 5.14 -15.14
N ALA A 175 15.22 4.39 -15.24
CA ALA A 175 13.87 4.95 -15.08
C ALA A 175 13.52 5.28 -13.62
N TRP A 176 14.01 4.47 -12.68
CA TRP A 176 13.77 4.64 -11.25
C TRP A 176 14.99 4.16 -10.45
N PRO A 177 15.89 5.06 -10.06
CA PRO A 177 17.05 4.73 -9.22
C PRO A 177 16.60 4.24 -7.83
N ASP A 178 17.02 3.03 -7.47
CA ASP A 178 16.73 2.42 -6.18
C ASP A 178 17.99 1.69 -5.66
N ALA A 179 17.99 1.31 -4.38
CA ALA A 179 19.08 0.56 -3.78
C ALA A 179 19.12 -0.90 -4.26
N GLU A 180 17.96 -1.46 -4.56
CA GLU A 180 17.80 -2.87 -4.93
C GLU A 180 16.70 -3.04 -5.98
N TYR A 181 16.82 -4.10 -6.78
CA TYR A 181 15.87 -4.48 -7.81
C TYR A 181 15.51 -5.95 -7.66
N LEU A 182 14.24 -6.28 -7.84
CA LEU A 182 13.72 -7.64 -7.86
C LEU A 182 13.51 -8.07 -9.31
N LEU A 183 14.19 -9.14 -9.72
CA LEU A 183 13.91 -9.85 -10.96
C LEU A 183 12.99 -11.02 -10.60
N GLN A 184 11.77 -11.01 -11.09
CA GLN A 184 10.72 -11.93 -10.66
C GLN A 184 10.20 -12.75 -11.84
N ARG A 185 9.95 -14.04 -11.62
CA ARG A 185 9.18 -14.86 -12.57
C ARG A 185 7.85 -14.19 -12.86
N ARG A 186 7.52 -14.05 -14.12
CA ARG A 186 6.20 -13.54 -14.52
C ARG A 186 5.13 -14.57 -14.19
N ILE A 187 4.15 -14.16 -13.38
CA ILE A 187 2.97 -14.96 -13.07
C ILE A 187 1.86 -14.57 -14.03
N VAL A 188 1.29 -15.57 -14.69
CA VAL A 188 0.12 -15.39 -15.56
C VAL A 188 -1.10 -15.89 -14.78
N PRO A 189 -2.08 -15.01 -14.49
CA PRO A 189 -3.30 -15.43 -13.81
C PRO A 189 -4.12 -16.34 -14.72
N ARG A 190 -4.79 -17.35 -14.15
CA ARG A 190 -5.80 -18.12 -14.89
C ARG A 190 -7.00 -17.22 -15.24
N THR A 191 -7.80 -17.65 -16.20
CA THR A 191 -9.03 -16.95 -16.58
C THR A 191 -10.22 -17.54 -15.85
N LEU A 192 -10.97 -16.69 -15.13
CA LEU A 192 -12.25 -17.04 -14.50
C LEU A 192 -13.34 -16.14 -15.06
N GLN A 193 -14.41 -16.72 -15.62
CA GLN A 193 -15.53 -15.99 -16.22
C GLN A 193 -15.10 -14.82 -17.13
N HIS A 194 -14.15 -15.07 -18.04
CA HIS A 194 -13.59 -14.08 -18.99
C HIS A 194 -12.75 -12.96 -18.36
N SER A 195 -12.41 -13.06 -17.06
CA SER A 195 -11.53 -12.12 -16.37
C SER A 195 -10.27 -12.81 -15.88
N PRO A 196 -9.11 -12.12 -15.87
CA PRO A 196 -7.94 -12.67 -15.23
C PRO A 196 -8.22 -12.83 -13.72
N ALA A 197 -7.86 -13.98 -13.15
CA ALA A 197 -7.97 -14.24 -11.72
C ALA A 197 -6.87 -13.47 -10.97
N TYR A 198 -7.05 -12.17 -10.90
CA TYR A 198 -6.15 -11.22 -10.27
C TYR A 198 -6.95 -10.31 -9.35
N PHE A 199 -6.48 -10.18 -8.12
CA PHE A 199 -7.25 -9.57 -7.04
C PHE A 199 -6.45 -8.48 -6.36
N ARG A 200 -7.14 -7.39 -6.02
CA ARG A 200 -6.68 -6.41 -5.05
C ARG A 200 -7.40 -6.69 -3.74
N VAL A 201 -6.64 -7.03 -2.73
CA VAL A 201 -7.18 -7.41 -1.41
C VAL A 201 -6.73 -6.36 -0.39
N TYR A 202 -7.70 -5.73 0.27
CA TYR A 202 -7.47 -4.69 1.27
C TYR A 202 -7.57 -5.28 2.66
N PHE A 203 -6.58 -4.96 3.50
CA PHE A 203 -6.60 -5.23 4.93
C PHE A 203 -6.66 -3.91 5.68
N VAL A 204 -7.65 -3.76 6.58
CA VAL A 204 -7.84 -2.53 7.36
C VAL A 204 -8.24 -2.90 8.78
N PHE A 205 -7.29 -2.86 9.72
CA PHE A 205 -7.54 -3.18 11.12
C PHE A 205 -8.37 -4.45 11.34
N GLY A 206 -7.96 -5.54 10.72
CA GLY A 206 -8.61 -6.85 10.83
C GLY A 206 -9.79 -7.07 9.88
N ALA A 207 -10.36 -6.04 9.28
CA ALA A 207 -11.35 -6.20 8.20
C ALA A 207 -10.66 -6.44 6.86
N VAL A 208 -11.28 -7.24 6.00
CA VAL A 208 -10.74 -7.60 4.68
C VAL A 208 -11.80 -7.39 3.62
N TRP A 209 -11.43 -6.80 2.49
CA TRP A 209 -12.28 -6.62 1.32
C TRP A 209 -11.57 -7.07 0.06
N PHE A 210 -12.33 -7.54 -0.92
CA PHE A 210 -11.83 -8.12 -2.16
C PHE A 210 -12.34 -7.35 -3.38
N CYS A 211 -11.42 -7.05 -4.28
CA CYS A 211 -11.75 -6.60 -5.62
C CYS A 211 -11.12 -7.51 -6.65
N TRP A 212 -11.87 -7.84 -7.68
CA TRP A 212 -11.26 -8.17 -8.96
C TRP A 212 -10.50 -6.94 -9.45
N TRP A 213 -9.28 -7.12 -9.86
CA TRP A 213 -8.51 -6.07 -10.49
C TRP A 213 -7.89 -6.60 -11.77
N ASN A 214 -8.30 -6.06 -12.90
CA ASN A 214 -7.76 -6.49 -14.18
C ASN A 214 -6.39 -5.85 -14.39
N CYS A 215 -5.32 -6.63 -14.25
CA CYS A 215 -3.94 -6.18 -14.36
C CYS A 215 -3.55 -5.64 -15.76
N TYR A 216 -4.38 -5.84 -16.78
CA TYR A 216 -4.19 -5.36 -18.15
C TYR A 216 -4.93 -4.05 -18.45
N THR A 217 -6.02 -3.76 -17.72
CA THR A 217 -6.89 -2.61 -17.95
C THR A 217 -7.05 -1.69 -16.76
N ASP A 218 -6.47 -2.06 -15.62
CA ASP A 218 -6.56 -1.38 -14.32
C ASP A 218 -7.99 -1.26 -13.75
N ARG A 219 -8.95 -1.96 -14.32
CA ARG A 219 -10.36 -1.90 -13.88
C ARG A 219 -10.59 -2.72 -12.63
N TYR A 220 -11.33 -2.11 -11.71
CA TYR A 220 -11.79 -2.75 -10.49
C TYR A 220 -13.25 -3.19 -10.60
N ARG A 221 -13.57 -4.28 -9.91
CA ARG A 221 -14.93 -4.73 -9.63
C ARG A 221 -14.95 -5.43 -8.28
N GLN A 222 -15.90 -5.10 -7.43
CA GLN A 222 -16.03 -5.79 -6.15
C GLN A 222 -16.35 -7.28 -6.37
N ALA A 223 -15.72 -8.15 -5.60
CA ALA A 223 -16.03 -9.57 -5.59
C ALA A 223 -17.34 -9.82 -4.79
N THR A 224 -18.24 -10.58 -5.34
CA THR A 224 -19.48 -10.97 -4.67
C THR A 224 -19.28 -12.18 -3.76
N ALA A 225 -20.15 -12.36 -2.77
CA ALA A 225 -20.11 -13.54 -1.91
C ALA A 225 -20.30 -14.86 -2.71
N ALA A 226 -21.12 -14.82 -3.77
CA ALA A 226 -21.30 -15.96 -4.66
C ALA A 226 -20.02 -16.34 -5.39
N GLU A 227 -19.31 -15.36 -5.95
CA GLU A 227 -18.00 -15.58 -6.60
C GLU A 227 -16.94 -16.04 -5.62
N MET A 228 -16.94 -15.51 -4.40
CA MET A 228 -16.03 -15.95 -3.33
C MET A 228 -16.18 -17.46 -3.05
N ALA A 229 -17.43 -17.95 -3.00
CA ALA A 229 -17.73 -19.36 -2.81
C ALA A 229 -17.44 -20.20 -4.07
N GLU A 230 -17.90 -19.75 -5.23
CA GLU A 230 -17.78 -20.46 -6.51
C GLU A 230 -16.32 -20.70 -6.90
N PHE A 231 -15.46 -19.68 -6.73
CA PHE A 231 -14.05 -19.75 -7.16
C PHE A 231 -13.08 -20.11 -6.03
N GLY A 232 -13.58 -20.36 -4.82
CA GLY A 232 -12.76 -20.74 -3.68
C GLY A 232 -11.77 -19.62 -3.28
N LEU A 233 -12.24 -18.37 -3.18
CA LEU A 233 -11.40 -17.19 -2.94
C LEU A 233 -11.13 -16.92 -1.45
N GLN A 234 -11.62 -17.76 -0.53
CA GLN A 234 -11.40 -17.64 0.92
C GLN A 234 -9.90 -17.54 1.31
N PRO A 235 -8.96 -18.25 0.63
CA PRO A 235 -7.54 -18.13 0.97
C PRO A 235 -6.95 -16.72 0.81
N LEU A 236 -7.59 -15.84 0.02
CA LEU A 236 -7.15 -14.43 -0.12
C LEU A 236 -7.19 -13.69 1.21
N GLU A 237 -8.22 -13.95 2.03
CA GLU A 237 -8.35 -13.35 3.36
C GLU A 237 -7.22 -13.81 4.29
N GLU A 238 -6.96 -15.12 4.32
CA GLU A 238 -5.90 -15.70 5.13
C GLU A 238 -4.53 -15.15 4.75
N LEU A 239 -4.25 -15.04 3.44
CA LEU A 239 -2.99 -14.51 2.95
C LEU A 239 -2.73 -13.08 3.44
N VAL A 240 -3.70 -12.16 3.31
CA VAL A 240 -3.47 -10.77 3.76
C VAL A 240 -3.42 -10.66 5.28
N ARG A 241 -4.13 -11.51 6.04
CA ARG A 241 -3.99 -11.58 7.50
C ARG A 241 -2.60 -12.05 7.91
N ARG A 242 -2.00 -13.02 7.21
CA ARG A 242 -0.62 -13.48 7.42
C ARG A 242 0.39 -12.39 7.08
N ILE A 243 0.19 -11.64 5.99
CA ILE A 243 1.01 -10.49 5.62
C ILE A 243 0.91 -9.40 6.71
N ALA A 244 -0.31 -9.09 7.18
CA ALA A 244 -0.51 -8.11 8.27
C ALA A 244 0.22 -8.53 9.56
N ALA A 245 0.12 -9.81 9.95
CA ALA A 245 0.81 -10.33 11.13
C ALA A 245 2.34 -10.29 10.98
N LEU A 246 2.86 -10.56 9.78
CA LEU A 246 4.29 -10.53 9.48
C LEU A 246 4.87 -9.12 9.46
N THR A 247 4.11 -8.16 8.93
CA THR A 247 4.58 -6.79 8.73
C THR A 247 4.24 -5.84 9.88
N GLY A 248 3.19 -6.15 10.63
CA GLY A 248 2.61 -5.25 11.63
C GLY A 248 1.78 -4.12 11.03
N MET A 249 1.49 -4.16 9.71
CA MET A 249 0.66 -3.17 9.03
C MET A 249 -0.82 -3.33 9.39
N ASN A 250 -1.50 -2.21 9.54
CA ASN A 250 -2.94 -2.15 9.83
C ASN A 250 -3.78 -1.69 8.63
N PHE A 251 -3.16 -0.96 7.68
CA PHE A 251 -3.85 -0.48 6.48
C PHE A 251 -2.97 -0.65 5.25
N PHE A 252 -3.31 -1.59 4.40
CA PHE A 252 -2.61 -1.82 3.13
C PHE A 252 -3.49 -2.61 2.16
N SER A 253 -3.04 -2.72 0.91
CA SER A 253 -3.59 -3.70 -0.03
C SER A 253 -2.48 -4.55 -0.63
N SER A 254 -2.84 -5.78 -1.03
CA SER A 254 -1.96 -6.70 -1.77
C SER A 254 -2.57 -7.04 -3.13
N GLU A 255 -1.70 -7.29 -4.10
CA GLU A 255 -2.08 -7.84 -5.40
C GLU A 255 -1.78 -9.33 -5.43
N ILE A 256 -2.80 -10.14 -5.68
CA ILE A 256 -2.71 -11.60 -5.63
C ILE A 256 -3.28 -12.18 -6.92
N ALA A 257 -2.51 -13.03 -7.58
CA ALA A 257 -2.95 -13.78 -8.75
C ALA A 257 -3.29 -15.23 -8.37
N GLN A 258 -4.26 -15.83 -9.05
CA GLN A 258 -4.48 -17.27 -9.00
C GLN A 258 -3.97 -17.91 -10.30
N THR A 259 -3.06 -18.87 -10.17
CA THR A 259 -2.44 -19.58 -11.31
C THR A 259 -3.38 -20.64 -11.90
N GLU A 260 -3.02 -21.22 -13.05
CA GLU A 260 -3.75 -22.35 -13.65
C GLU A 260 -3.77 -23.58 -12.73
N ALA A 261 -2.75 -23.75 -11.88
CA ALA A 261 -2.73 -24.81 -10.86
C ALA A 261 -3.64 -24.51 -9.66
N GLY A 262 -4.30 -23.36 -9.63
CA GLY A 262 -5.16 -22.93 -8.52
C GLY A 262 -4.43 -22.32 -7.33
N GLU A 263 -3.13 -22.13 -7.42
CA GLU A 263 -2.31 -21.52 -6.37
C GLU A 263 -2.50 -20.01 -6.34
N PHE A 264 -2.59 -19.44 -5.13
CA PHE A 264 -2.60 -17.99 -4.94
C PHE A 264 -1.19 -17.47 -4.71
N VAL A 265 -0.73 -16.58 -5.57
CA VAL A 265 0.63 -16.01 -5.55
C VAL A 265 0.53 -14.51 -5.31
N VAL A 266 1.20 -14.01 -4.28
CA VAL A 266 1.24 -12.58 -3.95
C VAL A 266 2.23 -11.88 -4.87
N ILE A 267 1.73 -11.01 -5.74
CA ILE A 267 2.49 -10.35 -6.82
C ILE A 267 3.07 -9.01 -6.37
N ASP A 268 2.25 -8.16 -5.74
CA ASP A 268 2.70 -6.93 -5.08
C ASP A 268 2.29 -7.02 -3.61
N TYR A 269 3.30 -7.04 -2.74
CA TYR A 269 3.17 -7.54 -1.37
C TYR A 269 2.35 -6.60 -0.49
N VAL A 270 2.76 -5.33 -0.44
CA VAL A 270 2.15 -4.28 0.35
C VAL A 270 2.12 -2.99 -0.47
N ASN A 271 0.93 -2.51 -0.75
CA ASN A 271 0.71 -1.18 -1.30
C ASN A 271 0.27 -0.26 -0.16
N ASP A 272 1.14 0.64 0.21
CA ASP A 272 0.98 1.71 1.18
C ASP A 272 1.48 3.02 0.53
N GLN A 273 0.67 4.05 0.37
CA GLN A 273 -0.74 4.10 0.75
C GLN A 273 -1.63 3.48 -0.32
N CYS A 274 -2.79 2.99 0.15
CA CYS A 274 -3.75 2.41 -0.77
C CYS A 274 -4.36 3.47 -1.68
N HIS A 275 -4.47 3.13 -2.97
CA HIS A 275 -5.23 3.92 -3.92
C HIS A 275 -6.73 3.94 -3.53
N MET A 276 -7.29 5.14 -3.30
CA MET A 276 -8.66 5.35 -2.84
C MET A 276 -9.50 6.20 -3.81
N LEU A 277 -9.03 6.39 -5.05
CA LEU A 277 -9.81 7.02 -6.11
C LEU A 277 -11.12 6.26 -6.32
N SER A 278 -12.25 6.95 -6.18
CA SER A 278 -13.57 6.32 -6.34
C SER A 278 -13.91 6.05 -7.80
N GLN A 279 -14.71 5.01 -8.02
CA GLN A 279 -15.17 4.63 -9.36
C GLN A 279 -16.10 5.67 -9.97
N SER A 280 -16.87 6.38 -9.15
CA SER A 280 -17.70 7.53 -9.59
C SER A 280 -16.86 8.70 -10.11
N ALA A 281 -15.68 8.94 -9.53
CA ALA A 281 -14.76 9.98 -10.01
C ALA A 281 -13.95 9.51 -11.22
N ASN A 282 -13.58 8.23 -11.29
CA ASN A 282 -12.84 7.65 -12.41
C ASN A 282 -13.29 6.21 -12.72
N PRO A 283 -14.22 6.03 -13.66
CA PRO A 283 -14.76 4.71 -14.00
C PRO A 283 -13.74 3.72 -14.57
N GLN A 284 -12.57 4.18 -14.99
CA GLN A 284 -11.55 3.33 -15.60
C GLN A 284 -10.66 2.63 -14.57
N ILE A 285 -10.21 3.37 -13.54
CA ILE A 285 -9.23 2.89 -12.59
C ILE A 285 -9.68 3.07 -11.13
N GLY A 286 -10.90 3.55 -10.91
CA GLY A 286 -11.42 3.79 -9.57
C GLY A 286 -11.81 2.50 -8.84
N VAL A 287 -11.63 2.52 -7.53
CA VAL A 287 -12.11 1.49 -6.60
C VAL A 287 -13.61 1.68 -6.39
N PRO A 288 -14.41 0.60 -6.29
CA PRO A 288 -15.86 0.71 -6.04
C PRO A 288 -16.18 1.62 -4.87
N ASP A 289 -17.11 2.56 -5.05
CA ASP A 289 -17.43 3.62 -4.08
C ASP A 289 -17.86 3.07 -2.71
N GLU A 290 -18.62 1.97 -2.71
CA GLU A 290 -19.06 1.30 -1.48
C GLU A 290 -17.87 0.77 -0.68
N LEU A 291 -16.87 0.25 -1.38
CA LEU A 291 -15.66 -0.25 -0.75
C LEU A 291 -14.81 0.89 -0.18
N VAL A 292 -14.63 1.99 -0.95
CA VAL A 292 -13.94 3.19 -0.47
C VAL A 292 -14.61 3.73 0.79
N ALA A 293 -15.95 3.79 0.81
CA ALA A 293 -16.72 4.23 1.96
C ALA A 293 -16.58 3.27 3.17
N ALA A 294 -16.57 1.95 2.94
CA ALA A 294 -16.39 0.97 4.00
C ALA A 294 -14.99 1.04 4.63
N ILE A 295 -13.95 1.21 3.81
CA ILE A 295 -12.57 1.41 4.26
C ILE A 295 -12.45 2.71 5.09
N ALA A 296 -13.01 3.82 4.59
CA ALA A 296 -13.01 5.09 5.30
C ALA A 296 -13.65 4.96 6.69
N ARG A 297 -14.80 4.29 6.77
CA ARG A 297 -15.50 4.01 8.03
C ARG A 297 -14.61 3.22 8.99
N ARG A 298 -14.04 2.12 8.55
CA ARG A 298 -13.21 1.26 9.42
C ARG A 298 -11.98 1.97 9.96
N LEU A 299 -11.33 2.83 9.15
CA LEU A 299 -10.19 3.64 9.58
C LEU A 299 -10.58 4.63 10.69
N VAL A 300 -11.73 5.28 10.56
CA VAL A 300 -12.25 6.23 11.57
C VAL A 300 -12.63 5.50 12.86
N GLU A 301 -13.26 4.34 12.77
CA GLU A 301 -13.57 3.48 13.91
C GLU A 301 -12.29 3.04 14.63
N ALA A 302 -11.27 2.58 13.90
CA ALA A 302 -9.98 2.19 14.47
C ALA A 302 -9.26 3.35 15.18
N ALA A 303 -9.30 4.55 14.59
CA ALA A 303 -8.78 5.74 15.24
C ALA A 303 -9.50 6.02 16.57
N LYS A 304 -10.83 5.92 16.60
CA LYS A 304 -11.64 6.09 17.83
C LYS A 304 -11.33 5.03 18.89
N GLU A 305 -11.22 3.75 18.48
CA GLU A 305 -10.88 2.64 19.36
C GLU A 305 -9.51 2.89 20.04
N ASN A 306 -8.51 3.29 19.26
CA ASN A 306 -7.17 3.58 19.78
C ASN A 306 -7.17 4.79 20.74
N ILE A 307 -7.87 5.87 20.38
CA ILE A 307 -8.01 7.06 21.25
C ILE A 307 -8.68 6.72 22.59
N ALA A 308 -9.64 5.79 22.58
CA ALA A 308 -10.32 5.35 23.80
C ALA A 308 -9.43 4.51 24.70
N GLN A 309 -8.55 3.66 24.11
CA GLN A 309 -7.59 2.82 24.87
C GLN A 309 -6.43 3.63 25.46
N ALA A 310 -6.10 4.78 24.89
CA ALA A 310 -5.01 5.65 25.35
C ALA A 310 -5.42 6.58 26.51
N ARG A 311 -6.70 6.59 26.92
CA ARG A 311 -7.25 7.36 28.05
C ARG A 311 -7.21 6.53 29.33
#